data_ae9a2325556ed4475b8dc760fcba742b
#
_entry.id   ae9a2325556ed4475b8dc760fcba742b
#
_cell.length_a   1.000
_cell.length_b   1.000
_cell.length_c   1.000
_cell.angle_alpha   90.00
_cell.angle_beta   90.00
_cell.angle_gamma   90.00
#
_symmetry.space_group_name_H-M   'P 1'
#
loop_
_entity.id
_entity.type
_entity.pdbx_description
1 polymer ?
#
loop_
_entity_poly.entity_id
_entity_poly.type
_entity_poly.pdbx_seq_one_letter_code
_entity_poly.pdbx_strand_id
1 'polypeptide(L)'
;MKPVMRVAALALPLFAAPAFSAGQLQGQLNVQITIGTGCTVTNGTAGGSSNTFGSISFGNYNDLANLIDGRSFGSAGGSSFGLQCSLGTAYNIALNAGQNASGGQRRMINAGAYVAYNLYQNSGRSLPWGDGGATGSVLSGTGTGNNEEVIVYGRVPSQTTPSPGTYTDTVQVTIA
;
A
#
# COMPACT_ATOMS: atom_id res chain seq x y z
N MET A 1 -104.50 -25.05 -37.35
CA MET A 1 -103.32 -24.94 -38.15
C MET A 1 -102.43 -23.93 -37.48
N LYS A 2 -101.33 -24.31 -36.84
CA LYS A 2 -100.39 -23.46 -36.13
C LYS A 2 -99.06 -23.42 -36.92
N PRO A 3 -98.47 -22.24 -37.24
CA PRO A 3 -97.19 -22.22 -37.90
C PRO A 3 -96.08 -22.43 -36.89
N VAL A 4 -95.12 -23.28 -37.24
CA VAL A 4 -93.92 -23.54 -36.49
C VAL A 4 -92.85 -22.52 -36.88
N MET A 5 -92.48 -21.69 -35.92
CA MET A 5 -91.42 -20.70 -36.07
C MET A 5 -90.05 -21.39 -35.88
N ARG A 6 -89.21 -21.40 -36.91
CA ARG A 6 -87.89 -21.94 -36.91
C ARG A 6 -86.94 -20.77 -36.47
N VAL A 7 -86.33 -20.93 -35.33
CA VAL A 7 -85.28 -20.05 -34.88
C VAL A 7 -83.93 -20.50 -35.47
N ALA A 8 -83.36 -19.70 -36.31
CA ALA A 8 -82.00 -19.90 -36.85
C ALA A 8 -80.95 -19.42 -35.82
N ALA A 9 -80.16 -20.29 -35.25
CA ALA A 9 -79.06 -19.94 -34.40
C ALA A 9 -77.90 -19.59 -35.31
N LEU A 10 -77.48 -18.29 -35.19
CA LEU A 10 -76.28 -17.73 -35.83
C LEU A 10 -75.09 -18.11 -35.00
N ALA A 11 -74.26 -19.08 -35.44
CA ALA A 11 -72.96 -19.37 -34.79
C ALA A 11 -71.90 -18.39 -35.25
N LEU A 12 -71.46 -17.52 -34.36
CA LEU A 12 -70.28 -16.69 -34.60
C LEU A 12 -69.02 -17.54 -34.43
N PRO A 13 -68.07 -17.51 -35.38
CA PRO A 13 -66.76 -18.14 -35.18
C PRO A 13 -65.92 -17.30 -34.26
N LEU A 14 -65.51 -17.83 -33.10
CA LEU A 14 -64.45 -17.26 -32.26
C LEU A 14 -63.12 -17.43 -33.01
N PHE A 15 -62.57 -16.34 -33.52
CA PHE A 15 -61.16 -16.30 -33.94
C PHE A 15 -60.28 -16.22 -32.70
N ALA A 16 -59.62 -17.32 -32.32
CA ALA A 16 -58.57 -17.32 -31.35
C ALA A 16 -57.32 -16.68 -31.98
N ALA A 17 -56.94 -15.48 -31.50
CA ALA A 17 -55.70 -14.87 -31.89
C ALA A 17 -54.50 -15.70 -31.36
N PRO A 18 -53.48 -15.96 -32.17
CA PRO A 18 -52.27 -16.65 -31.67
C PRO A 18 -51.60 -15.77 -30.60
N ALA A 19 -51.48 -16.32 -29.39
CA ALA A 19 -50.66 -15.70 -28.36
C ALA A 19 -49.19 -15.89 -28.78
N PHE A 20 -48.54 -14.81 -29.22
CA PHE A 20 -47.09 -14.79 -29.39
C PHE A 20 -46.49 -14.83 -28.00
N SER A 21 -46.03 -15.98 -27.57
CA SER A 21 -45.16 -16.05 -26.38
C SER A 21 -43.88 -15.30 -26.72
N ALA A 22 -43.53 -14.28 -25.93
CA ALA A 22 -42.22 -13.65 -26.02
C ALA A 22 -41.15 -14.72 -25.80
N GLY A 23 -40.50 -15.16 -26.89
CA GLY A 23 -39.43 -16.15 -26.82
C GLY A 23 -38.32 -15.66 -25.89
N GLN A 24 -37.84 -16.54 -25.02
CA GLN A 24 -36.61 -16.22 -24.26
C GLN A 24 -35.44 -16.12 -25.23
N LEU A 25 -34.84 -14.95 -25.30
CA LEU A 25 -33.57 -14.75 -26.00
C LEU A 25 -32.44 -14.99 -24.99
N GLN A 26 -31.65 -16.04 -25.17
CA GLN A 26 -30.47 -16.35 -24.36
C GLN A 26 -29.22 -15.99 -25.16
N GLY A 27 -28.28 -15.34 -24.51
CA GLY A 27 -27.00 -14.99 -25.09
C GLY A 27 -25.86 -15.19 -24.06
N GLN A 28 -24.64 -15.28 -24.55
CA GLN A 28 -23.43 -15.37 -23.69
C GLN A 28 -22.80 -14.00 -23.59
N LEU A 29 -22.44 -13.61 -22.38
CA LEU A 29 -21.61 -12.43 -22.10
C LEU A 29 -20.24 -12.94 -21.66
N ASN A 30 -19.20 -12.66 -22.44
CA ASN A 30 -17.83 -12.95 -22.06
C ASN A 30 -17.33 -11.85 -21.14
N VAL A 31 -16.89 -12.24 -19.94
CA VAL A 31 -16.30 -11.32 -18.94
C VAL A 31 -14.85 -11.73 -18.75
N GLN A 32 -13.94 -10.78 -18.89
CA GLN A 32 -12.49 -11.00 -18.77
C GLN A 32 -11.85 -9.90 -17.96
N ILE A 33 -10.90 -10.27 -17.08
CA ILE A 33 -9.96 -9.38 -16.42
C ILE A 33 -8.55 -9.97 -16.53
N THR A 34 -7.56 -9.14 -16.74
CA THR A 34 -6.15 -9.55 -16.70
C THR A 34 -5.50 -8.92 -15.48
N ILE A 35 -4.91 -9.75 -14.61
CA ILE A 35 -4.16 -9.31 -13.43
C ILE A 35 -2.68 -9.50 -13.75
N GLY A 36 -1.95 -8.37 -13.80
CA GLY A 36 -0.50 -8.36 -13.98
C GLY A 36 0.25 -8.55 -12.65
N THR A 37 1.55 -8.83 -12.73
CA THR A 37 2.46 -8.81 -11.59
C THR A 37 2.82 -7.37 -11.25
N GLY A 38 2.90 -7.04 -9.96
CA GLY A 38 3.29 -5.70 -9.52
C GLY A 38 2.98 -5.44 -8.06
N CYS A 39 3.48 -4.31 -7.57
CA CYS A 39 3.28 -3.83 -6.22
C CYS A 39 2.70 -2.41 -6.24
N THR A 40 1.84 -2.10 -5.28
CA THR A 40 1.33 -0.76 -5.02
C THR A 40 1.58 -0.37 -3.57
N VAL A 41 1.85 0.92 -3.33
CA VAL A 41 1.96 1.48 -1.98
C VAL A 41 0.60 2.02 -1.57
N THR A 42 0.05 1.54 -0.45
CA THR A 42 -1.33 1.81 -0.08
C THR A 42 -1.52 2.95 0.92
N ASN A 43 -0.52 3.29 1.74
CA ASN A 43 -0.58 4.37 2.73
C ASN A 43 0.38 5.51 2.41
N GLY A 44 0.90 5.57 1.19
CA GLY A 44 1.67 6.68 0.69
C GLY A 44 0.77 7.72 0.00
N THR A 45 1.32 8.88 -0.28
CA THR A 45 0.65 9.84 -1.17
C THR A 45 0.75 9.34 -2.60
N ALA A 46 -0.34 8.80 -3.14
CA ALA A 46 -0.45 8.48 -4.56
C ALA A 46 -0.57 9.79 -5.34
N GLY A 47 0.50 10.21 -5.98
CA GLY A 47 0.46 11.42 -6.81
C GLY A 47 1.81 11.73 -7.44
N GLY A 48 2.05 11.13 -8.54
CA GLY A 48 2.79 11.66 -9.70
C GLY A 48 4.29 11.91 -9.60
N SER A 49 4.95 12.09 -8.49
CA SER A 49 6.39 12.36 -8.49
C SER A 49 7.22 11.85 -7.29
N SER A 50 6.66 11.60 -6.16
CA SER A 50 7.38 10.95 -5.03
C SER A 50 6.37 10.48 -4.00
N ASN A 51 6.31 9.18 -3.75
CA ASN A 51 5.54 8.64 -2.64
C ASN A 51 6.23 9.04 -1.33
N THR A 52 5.45 9.57 -0.37
CA THR A 52 5.92 9.76 0.99
C THR A 52 5.56 8.52 1.79
N PHE A 53 6.57 7.77 2.21
CA PHE A 53 6.40 6.50 2.93
C PHE A 53 6.19 6.68 4.44
N GLY A 54 6.14 7.92 4.91
CA GLY A 54 5.97 8.24 6.32
C GLY A 54 7.18 8.92 6.94
N SER A 55 7.21 8.99 8.27
CA SER A 55 8.28 9.62 9.04
C SER A 55 8.63 8.83 10.28
N ILE A 56 9.83 9.02 10.79
CA ILE A 56 10.27 8.59 12.12
C ILE A 56 10.54 9.82 12.95
N SER A 57 9.83 9.98 14.05
CA SER A 57 10.17 10.97 15.08
C SER A 57 10.79 10.24 16.26
N PHE A 58 11.98 10.67 16.65
CA PHE A 58 12.63 10.16 17.86
C PHE A 58 12.18 10.90 19.12
N GLY A 59 11.43 12.00 18.98
CA GLY A 59 10.95 12.80 20.09
C GLY A 59 11.87 13.98 20.46
N ASN A 60 11.70 14.52 21.67
CA ASN A 60 12.47 15.66 22.20
C ASN A 60 13.29 15.21 23.41
N TYR A 61 14.59 15.48 23.36
CA TYR A 61 15.55 15.11 24.39
C TYR A 61 16.49 16.26 24.70
N ASN A 62 16.91 16.35 25.93
CA ASN A 62 17.89 17.35 26.38
C ASN A 62 19.34 16.87 26.20
N ASP A 63 19.55 15.56 26.10
CA ASP A 63 20.84 14.93 25.87
C ASP A 63 20.68 13.60 25.05
N LEU A 64 21.81 13.10 24.58
CA LEU A 64 21.93 11.84 23.85
C LEU A 64 22.80 10.81 24.61
N ALA A 65 22.87 10.91 25.94
CA ALA A 65 23.64 9.99 26.78
C ALA A 65 23.11 8.54 26.72
N ASN A 66 21.83 8.37 26.45
CA ASN A 66 21.17 7.08 26.32
C ASN A 66 20.75 6.82 24.87
N LEU A 67 20.59 5.55 24.51
CA LEU A 67 20.02 5.20 23.20
C LEU A 67 18.53 5.57 23.14
N ILE A 68 18.08 5.99 21.96
CA ILE A 68 16.69 6.40 21.72
C ILE A 68 16.14 5.58 20.57
N ASP A 69 15.03 4.91 20.84
CA ASP A 69 14.34 4.07 19.86
C ASP A 69 13.14 4.78 19.28
N GLY A 70 12.90 4.58 17.97
CA GLY A 70 11.76 5.07 17.24
C GLY A 70 11.25 4.04 16.25
N ARG A 71 10.10 4.33 15.66
CA ARG A 71 9.56 3.58 14.53
C ARG A 71 8.84 4.50 13.58
N SER A 72 8.67 4.06 12.33
CA SER A 72 7.95 4.84 11.33
C SER A 72 6.45 4.94 11.62
N PHE A 73 5.88 6.07 11.20
CA PHE A 73 4.45 6.30 11.07
C PHE A 73 4.15 6.66 9.63
N GLY A 74 3.05 6.13 9.09
CA GLY A 74 2.61 6.42 7.73
C GLY A 74 2.18 7.87 7.54
N SER A 75 2.22 8.35 6.31
CA SER A 75 1.81 9.72 5.93
C SER A 75 0.35 10.02 6.22
N ALA A 76 -0.51 9.00 6.30
CA ALA A 76 -1.93 9.11 6.61
C ALA A 76 -2.25 8.94 8.11
N GLY A 77 -1.24 9.02 9.00
CA GLY A 77 -1.43 8.83 10.45
C GLY A 77 -1.52 7.37 10.90
N GLY A 78 -1.33 6.41 9.98
CA GLY A 78 -1.18 4.99 10.30
C GLY A 78 0.23 4.65 10.79
N SER A 79 0.44 3.40 11.23
CA SER A 79 1.71 2.96 11.82
C SER A 79 2.85 2.82 10.81
N SER A 80 2.57 2.84 9.48
CA SER A 80 3.58 2.69 8.43
C SER A 80 2.99 2.87 7.04
N PHE A 81 3.80 2.67 5.99
CA PHE A 81 3.26 2.47 4.65
C PHE A 81 2.82 1.01 4.46
N GLY A 82 1.75 0.81 3.70
CA GLY A 82 1.30 -0.50 3.27
C GLY A 82 1.86 -0.82 1.88
N LEU A 83 2.27 -2.07 1.69
CA LEU A 83 2.68 -2.62 0.41
C LEU A 83 1.72 -3.73 0.02
N GLN A 84 1.09 -3.62 -1.15
CA GLN A 84 0.26 -4.68 -1.71
C GLN A 84 0.86 -5.13 -3.03
N CYS A 85 1.39 -6.34 -3.05
CA CYS A 85 1.92 -6.99 -4.24
C CYS A 85 1.02 -8.14 -4.69
N SER A 86 0.97 -8.41 -5.99
CA SER A 86 0.28 -9.58 -6.52
C SER A 86 0.82 -10.86 -5.87
N LEU A 87 -0.05 -11.85 -5.64
CA LEU A 87 0.32 -13.11 -4.99
C LEU A 87 1.50 -13.78 -5.73
N GLY A 88 2.53 -14.16 -4.97
CA GLY A 88 3.73 -14.80 -5.50
C GLY A 88 4.75 -13.85 -6.14
N THR A 89 4.48 -12.54 -6.20
CA THR A 89 5.44 -11.56 -6.72
C THR A 89 6.55 -11.33 -5.70
N ALA A 90 7.80 -11.63 -6.05
CA ALA A 90 8.96 -11.29 -5.24
C ALA A 90 9.18 -9.77 -5.25
N TYR A 91 9.56 -9.21 -4.10
CA TYR A 91 9.92 -7.79 -3.99
C TYR A 91 11.12 -7.59 -3.07
N ASN A 92 11.81 -6.47 -3.27
CA ASN A 92 12.88 -6.01 -2.41
C ASN A 92 12.61 -4.56 -2.02
N ILE A 93 12.82 -4.21 -0.74
CA ILE A 93 12.72 -2.85 -0.24
C ILE A 93 14.09 -2.40 0.25
N ALA A 94 14.66 -1.40 -0.40
CA ALA A 94 15.94 -0.81 -0.08
C ALA A 94 15.78 0.56 0.56
N LEU A 95 16.61 0.89 1.53
CA LEU A 95 16.72 2.21 2.17
C LEU A 95 18.12 2.75 1.92
N ASN A 96 18.25 3.88 1.21
CA ASN A 96 19.57 4.47 1.00
C ASN A 96 20.19 5.00 2.31
N ALA A 97 21.40 5.52 2.20
CA ALA A 97 22.15 6.03 3.36
C ALA A 97 21.62 7.36 3.93
N GLY A 98 20.60 7.98 3.30
CA GLY A 98 20.15 9.33 3.62
C GLY A 98 20.99 10.40 2.96
N GLN A 99 20.54 11.66 3.04
CA GLN A 99 21.19 12.80 2.38
C GLN A 99 22.46 13.26 3.10
N ASN A 100 22.59 12.96 4.40
CA ASN A 100 23.67 13.47 5.25
C ASN A 100 24.63 12.38 5.74
N ALA A 101 24.65 11.23 5.07
CA ALA A 101 25.49 10.09 5.46
C ALA A 101 26.99 10.40 5.31
N SER A 102 27.81 9.74 6.13
CA SER A 102 29.26 9.78 6.03
C SER A 102 29.84 8.43 6.41
N GLY A 103 30.68 7.86 5.55
CA GLY A 103 31.31 6.57 5.80
C GLY A 103 30.31 5.42 6.02
N GLY A 104 29.12 5.48 5.40
CA GLY A 104 28.04 4.50 5.60
C GLY A 104 27.19 4.72 6.85
N GLN A 105 27.52 5.69 7.71
CA GLN A 105 26.72 6.05 8.87
C GLN A 105 25.65 7.10 8.48
N ARG A 106 24.37 6.80 8.72
CA ARG A 106 23.28 7.77 8.59
C ARG A 106 23.36 8.84 9.65
N ARG A 107 23.08 10.09 9.26
CA ARG A 107 23.13 11.25 10.16
C ARG A 107 22.00 12.22 9.83
N MET A 108 21.33 12.70 10.86
CA MET A 108 20.50 13.90 10.78
C MET A 108 21.37 15.14 10.92
N ILE A 109 20.99 16.24 10.31
CA ILE A 109 21.75 17.52 10.33
C ILE A 109 20.91 18.66 10.90
N ASN A 110 21.57 19.57 11.63
CA ASN A 110 21.04 20.88 11.97
C ASN A 110 22.23 21.87 12.05
N ALA A 111 22.21 22.96 11.25
CA ALA A 111 23.21 24.02 11.25
C ALA A 111 24.67 23.51 11.21
N GLY A 112 24.95 22.43 10.49
CA GLY A 112 26.29 21.84 10.38
C GLY A 112 26.66 20.85 11.50
N ALA A 113 25.84 20.70 12.54
CA ALA A 113 25.98 19.67 13.55
C ALA A 113 25.20 18.41 13.14
N TYR A 114 25.64 17.26 13.63
CA TYR A 114 25.10 15.95 13.20
C TYR A 114 24.70 15.09 14.40
N VAL A 115 23.65 14.29 14.18
CA VAL A 115 23.20 13.19 15.06
C VAL A 115 23.18 11.90 14.26
N ALA A 116 23.99 10.91 14.66
CA ALA A 116 24.01 9.60 14.03
C ALA A 116 22.76 8.81 14.37
N TYR A 117 22.26 8.01 13.41
CA TYR A 117 21.15 7.09 13.62
C TYR A 117 21.26 5.87 12.71
N ASN A 118 20.52 4.81 13.05
CA ASN A 118 20.43 3.59 12.24
C ASN A 118 18.98 3.19 12.03
N LEU A 119 18.72 2.48 10.93
CA LEU A 119 17.41 1.91 10.60
C LEU A 119 17.50 0.39 10.57
N TYR A 120 16.39 -0.26 10.91
CA TYR A 120 16.31 -1.70 11.08
C TYR A 120 15.01 -2.26 10.53
N GLN A 121 15.05 -3.52 10.12
CA GLN A 121 13.90 -4.28 9.60
C GLN A 121 13.00 -4.84 10.69
N ASN A 122 13.48 -4.95 11.93
CA ASN A 122 12.78 -5.59 13.02
C ASN A 122 12.75 -4.75 14.31
N SER A 123 11.76 -5.00 15.16
CA SER A 123 11.57 -4.28 16.43
C SER A 123 12.72 -4.47 17.42
N GLY A 124 13.43 -5.62 17.33
CA GLY A 124 14.62 -5.89 18.14
C GLY A 124 15.86 -5.11 17.70
N ARG A 125 15.82 -4.45 16.54
CA ARG A 125 16.92 -3.66 15.96
C ARG A 125 18.22 -4.45 15.85
N SER A 126 18.09 -5.71 15.42
CA SER A 126 19.21 -6.62 15.18
C SER A 126 19.55 -6.80 13.70
N LEU A 127 18.63 -6.41 12.80
CA LEU A 127 18.77 -6.51 11.35
C LEU A 127 18.86 -5.11 10.72
N PRO A 128 20.07 -4.56 10.49
CA PRO A 128 20.23 -3.27 9.85
C PRO A 128 19.62 -3.26 8.46
N TRP A 129 18.87 -2.20 8.16
CA TRP A 129 18.17 -2.04 6.90
C TRP A 129 18.84 -1.00 6.01
N GLY A 130 19.27 -1.42 4.84
CA GLY A 130 19.97 -0.58 3.87
C GLY A 130 19.59 -0.95 2.44
N ASP A 131 20.53 -0.68 1.56
CA ASP A 131 20.49 -0.94 0.12
C ASP A 131 21.42 -2.10 -0.31
N GLY A 132 21.90 -2.88 0.65
CA GLY A 132 22.89 -3.95 0.43
C GLY A 132 24.34 -3.49 0.62
N GLY A 133 24.54 -2.20 0.94
CA GLY A 133 25.85 -1.59 1.22
C GLY A 133 26.15 -1.51 2.74
N ALA A 134 26.92 -0.48 3.11
CA ALA A 134 27.39 -0.26 4.48
C ALA A 134 26.25 0.02 5.49
N THR A 135 25.07 0.43 5.04
CA THR A 135 23.92 0.75 5.90
C THR A 135 23.09 -0.46 6.28
N GLY A 136 23.31 -1.63 5.66
CA GLY A 136 22.60 -2.87 5.93
C GLY A 136 22.03 -3.54 4.70
N SER A 137 21.36 -4.68 4.90
CA SER A 137 20.74 -5.47 3.85
C SER A 137 19.40 -4.90 3.39
N VAL A 138 18.98 -5.25 2.17
CA VAL A 138 17.60 -5.02 1.70
C VAL A 138 16.62 -5.93 2.44
N LEU A 139 15.38 -5.50 2.59
CA LEU A 139 14.28 -6.36 3.02
C LEU A 139 13.70 -7.04 1.78
N SER A 140 13.71 -8.38 1.77
CA SER A 140 13.12 -9.17 0.69
C SER A 140 11.82 -9.82 1.16
N GLY A 141 10.84 -9.91 0.27
CA GLY A 141 9.56 -10.55 0.55
C GLY A 141 8.90 -11.11 -0.69
N THR A 142 7.75 -11.73 -0.49
CA THR A 142 6.90 -12.26 -1.55
C THR A 142 5.46 -11.82 -1.31
N GLY A 143 4.84 -11.22 -2.30
CA GLY A 143 3.48 -10.70 -2.21
C GLY A 143 2.47 -11.79 -1.87
N THR A 144 1.58 -11.45 -0.95
CA THR A 144 0.48 -12.32 -0.49
C THR A 144 -0.85 -12.03 -1.19
N GLY A 145 -0.90 -11.01 -2.06
CA GLY A 145 -2.14 -10.48 -2.64
C GLY A 145 -2.87 -9.50 -1.71
N ASN A 146 -2.47 -9.42 -0.45
CA ASN A 146 -3.06 -8.53 0.55
C ASN A 146 -2.15 -7.34 0.84
N ASN A 147 -2.71 -6.32 1.49
CA ASN A 147 -1.91 -5.21 2.00
C ASN A 147 -1.08 -5.67 3.20
N GLU A 148 0.22 -5.46 3.14
CA GLU A 148 1.19 -5.78 4.18
C GLU A 148 1.77 -4.49 4.75
N GLU A 149 1.77 -4.36 6.07
CA GLU A 149 2.35 -3.19 6.72
C GLU A 149 3.88 -3.33 6.82
N VAL A 150 4.59 -2.30 6.36
CA VAL A 150 6.06 -2.25 6.40
C VAL A 150 6.49 -1.21 7.44
N ILE A 151 7.06 -1.65 8.55
CA ILE A 151 7.50 -0.79 9.65
C ILE A 151 9.03 -0.64 9.59
N VAL A 152 9.50 0.61 9.57
CA VAL A 152 10.92 0.93 9.72
C VAL A 152 11.20 1.25 11.18
N TYR A 153 12.11 0.51 11.80
CA TYR A 153 12.55 0.77 13.16
C TYR A 153 13.82 1.61 13.15
N GLY A 154 13.89 2.63 14.01
CA GLY A 154 15.02 3.53 14.12
C GLY A 154 15.68 3.47 15.47
N ARG A 155 16.97 3.79 15.52
CA ARG A 155 17.75 3.98 16.76
C ARG A 155 18.75 5.10 16.61
N VAL A 156 18.72 6.01 17.56
CA VAL A 156 19.82 6.95 17.81
C VAL A 156 20.69 6.33 18.90
N PRO A 157 21.94 5.93 18.60
CA PRO A 157 22.85 5.42 19.62
C PRO A 157 23.24 6.52 20.62
N SER A 158 23.67 6.14 21.82
CA SER A 158 24.29 7.08 22.76
C SER A 158 25.49 7.75 22.12
N GLN A 159 25.54 9.06 22.18
CA GLN A 159 26.59 9.89 21.56
C GLN A 159 26.70 11.25 22.23
N THR A 160 27.74 12.00 21.90
CA THR A 160 27.88 13.39 22.37
C THR A 160 26.70 14.22 21.91
N THR A 161 26.09 14.94 22.84
CA THR A 161 24.96 15.83 22.57
C THR A 161 25.44 17.05 21.80
N PRO A 162 24.93 17.30 20.58
CA PRO A 162 25.31 18.49 19.82
C PRO A 162 24.49 19.71 20.27
N SER A 163 24.64 20.85 19.56
CA SER A 163 23.90 22.09 19.84
C SER A 163 22.37 21.85 19.77
N PRO A 164 21.56 22.56 20.57
CA PRO A 164 20.11 22.46 20.51
C PRO A 164 19.55 22.79 19.12
N GLY A 165 18.49 22.09 18.71
CA GLY A 165 17.80 22.30 17.44
C GLY A 165 17.08 21.07 16.94
N THR A 166 16.36 21.19 15.81
CA THR A 166 15.68 20.09 15.16
C THR A 166 16.60 19.48 14.11
N TYR A 167 17.00 18.24 14.32
CA TYR A 167 17.86 17.47 13.43
C TYR A 167 16.99 16.64 12.46
N THR A 168 17.28 16.76 11.17
CA THR A 168 16.49 16.06 10.12
C THR A 168 17.40 15.37 9.11
N ASP A 169 16.88 14.31 8.50
CA ASP A 169 17.46 13.65 7.33
C ASP A 169 16.33 13.12 6.43
N THR A 170 16.65 12.86 5.18
CA THR A 170 15.72 12.22 4.24
C THR A 170 16.35 10.95 3.69
N VAL A 171 15.67 9.84 3.88
CA VAL A 171 16.05 8.51 3.37
C VAL A 171 15.12 8.16 2.21
N GLN A 172 15.72 7.78 1.09
CA GLN A 172 14.97 7.30 -0.05
C GLN A 172 14.65 5.81 0.12
N VAL A 173 13.39 5.45 -0.13
CA VAL A 173 12.90 4.07 -0.19
C VAL A 173 12.75 3.67 -1.64
N THR A 174 13.28 2.50 -2.01
CA THR A 174 13.13 1.91 -3.34
C THR A 174 12.50 0.54 -3.19
N ILE A 175 11.44 0.29 -3.95
CA ILE A 175 10.77 -1.01 -4.03
C ILE A 175 10.94 -1.53 -5.46
N ALA A 176 11.48 -2.75 -5.60
CA ALA A 176 11.77 -3.38 -6.87
C ALA A 176 11.32 -4.85 -6.88
#